data_8149c821a4f5c4d5e23829e7a1397a47
#
_entry.id   8149c821a4f5c4d5e23829e7a1397a47
#
_cell.length_a   1.000
_cell.length_b   1.000
_cell.length_c   1.000
_cell.angle_alpha   90.00
_cell.angle_beta   90.00
_cell.angle_gamma   90.00
#
_symmetry.space_group_name_H-M   'P 1'
#
loop_
_entity.id
_entity.type
_entity.pdbx_description
1 polymer ?
#
loop_
_entity_poly.entity_id
_entity_poly.type
_entity_poly.pdbx_seq_one_letter_code
_entity_poly.pdbx_strand_id
1 'polypeptide(L)'
;MEFLTTIKEQLPDWAKDIRLNLDAVIARSTLAPEDAVGAALSAAYAARSPVLVEAFKSGLSEGDANAALTASALMGMNNTWYPYVEMTGDANLKSLPAQLRMNAYATHGGVEKKRFE
;
A
#
# COMPACT_ATOMS: atom_id res chain seq x y z
N MET A 1 -0.63 -14.46 13.06
CA MET A 1 -1.50 -13.45 12.46
C MET A 1 -2.80 -14.13 12.02
N GLU A 2 -3.84 -13.94 12.79
CA GLU A 2 -5.14 -14.61 12.57
C GLU A 2 -5.77 -14.23 11.22
N PHE A 3 -5.69 -12.95 10.85
CA PHE A 3 -6.22 -12.48 9.57
C PHE A 3 -5.55 -13.15 8.35
N LEU A 4 -4.26 -13.51 8.44
CA LEU A 4 -3.60 -14.26 7.35
C LEU A 4 -4.16 -15.68 7.21
N THR A 5 -4.46 -16.33 8.32
CA THR A 5 -5.09 -17.65 8.32
C THR A 5 -6.44 -17.58 7.62
N THR A 6 -7.27 -16.61 7.98
CA THR A 6 -8.58 -16.38 7.34
C THR A 6 -8.47 -16.16 5.83
N ILE A 7 -7.50 -15.36 5.38
CA ILE A 7 -7.26 -15.14 3.95
C ILE A 7 -6.85 -16.46 3.27
N LYS A 8 -5.91 -17.19 3.85
CA LYS A 8 -5.39 -18.44 3.27
C LYS A 8 -6.45 -19.52 3.12
N GLU A 9 -7.38 -19.60 4.06
CA GLU A 9 -8.49 -20.54 4.02
C GLU A 9 -9.46 -20.31 2.86
N GLN A 10 -9.54 -19.08 2.36
CA GLN A 10 -10.38 -18.72 1.21
C GLN A 10 -9.72 -19.00 -0.14
N LEU A 11 -8.41 -19.30 -0.15
CA LEU A 11 -7.68 -19.54 -1.39
C LEU A 11 -7.83 -21.01 -1.83
N PRO A 12 -8.24 -21.26 -3.08
CA PRO A 12 -8.37 -22.62 -3.60
C PRO A 12 -7.01 -23.31 -3.79
N ASP A 13 -7.02 -24.63 -3.98
CA ASP A 13 -5.80 -25.41 -4.10
C ASP A 13 -4.93 -25.06 -5.30
N TRP A 14 -5.53 -24.60 -6.38
CA TRP A 14 -4.77 -24.13 -7.54
C TRP A 14 -4.01 -22.81 -7.26
N ALA A 15 -4.33 -22.13 -6.17
CA ALA A 15 -3.64 -20.92 -5.70
C ALA A 15 -2.74 -21.17 -4.48
N LYS A 16 -2.31 -22.40 -4.24
CA LYS A 16 -1.48 -22.78 -3.08
C LYS A 16 -0.18 -21.97 -2.97
N ASP A 17 0.42 -21.62 -4.09
CA ASP A 17 1.66 -20.83 -4.09
C ASP A 17 1.43 -19.42 -3.56
N ILE A 18 0.25 -18.85 -3.78
CA ILE A 18 -0.13 -17.56 -3.19
C ILE A 18 -0.19 -17.70 -1.65
N ARG A 19 -0.76 -18.79 -1.12
CA ARG A 19 -0.79 -19.04 0.33
C ARG A 19 0.62 -19.08 0.93
N LEU A 20 1.55 -19.77 0.27
CA LEU A 20 2.94 -19.86 0.71
C LEU A 20 3.65 -18.50 0.64
N ASN A 21 3.41 -17.74 -0.41
CA ASN A 21 4.01 -16.43 -0.61
C ASN A 21 3.48 -15.39 0.40
N LEU A 22 2.20 -15.43 0.78
CA LEU A 22 1.67 -14.59 1.84
C LEU A 22 2.43 -14.77 3.16
N ASP A 23 2.72 -16.01 3.53
CA ASP A 23 3.53 -16.27 4.73
C ASP A 23 4.97 -15.74 4.57
N ALA A 24 5.56 -15.94 3.39
CA ALA A 24 6.94 -15.51 3.14
C ALA A 24 7.08 -13.99 3.17
N VAL A 25 6.16 -13.25 2.55
CA VAL A 25 6.30 -11.79 2.38
C VAL A 25 5.71 -10.98 3.53
N ILE A 26 4.83 -11.56 4.34
CA ILE A 26 4.20 -10.86 5.46
C ILE A 26 4.66 -11.45 6.80
N ALA A 27 4.31 -12.70 7.10
CA ALA A 27 4.57 -13.30 8.41
C ALA A 27 6.07 -13.49 8.71
N ARG A 28 6.87 -13.77 7.68
CA ARG A 28 8.32 -13.93 7.76
C ARG A 28 9.10 -12.80 7.11
N SER A 29 8.48 -11.65 6.97
CA SER A 29 9.12 -10.45 6.44
C SER A 29 10.31 -10.04 7.33
N THR A 30 11.33 -9.45 6.72
CA THR A 30 12.43 -8.79 7.46
C THR A 30 12.05 -7.39 7.94
N LEU A 31 10.92 -6.86 7.49
CA LEU A 31 10.36 -5.60 7.97
C LEU A 31 9.75 -5.77 9.36
N ALA A 32 9.59 -4.67 10.08
CA ALA A 32 8.75 -4.66 11.28
C ALA A 32 7.33 -5.14 10.91
N PRO A 33 6.65 -5.89 11.80
CA PRO A 33 5.32 -6.43 11.49
C PRO A 33 4.31 -5.38 11.00
N GLU A 34 4.29 -4.22 11.63
CA GLU A 34 3.41 -3.11 11.23
C GLU A 34 3.75 -2.55 9.86
N ASP A 35 5.00 -2.58 9.45
CA ASP A 35 5.42 -2.14 8.11
C ASP A 35 5.06 -3.17 7.05
N ALA A 36 5.26 -4.45 7.33
CA ALA A 36 4.90 -5.53 6.41
C ALA A 36 3.38 -5.57 6.17
N VAL A 37 2.57 -5.45 7.23
CA VAL A 37 1.11 -5.41 7.12
C VAL A 37 0.63 -4.10 6.51
N GLY A 38 1.28 -2.97 6.82
CA GLY A 38 1.00 -1.67 6.20
C GLY A 38 1.21 -1.68 4.69
N ALA A 39 2.33 -2.24 4.23
CA ALA A 39 2.60 -2.41 2.80
C ALA A 39 1.56 -3.32 2.14
N ALA A 40 1.17 -4.41 2.80
CA ALA A 40 0.12 -5.30 2.31
C ALA A 40 -1.24 -4.60 2.21
N LEU A 41 -1.59 -3.76 3.19
CA LEU A 41 -2.81 -2.95 3.16
C LEU A 41 -2.79 -1.94 2.00
N SER A 42 -1.67 -1.25 1.81
CA SER A 42 -1.50 -0.32 0.69
C SER A 42 -1.68 -1.01 -0.66
N ALA A 43 -1.09 -2.20 -0.82
CA ALA A 43 -1.23 -3.01 -2.03
C ALA A 43 -2.67 -3.50 -2.23
N ALA A 44 -3.36 -3.92 -1.18
CA ALA A 44 -4.76 -4.36 -1.23
C ALA A 44 -5.69 -3.23 -1.67
N TYR A 45 -5.46 -2.03 -1.16
CA TYR A 45 -6.22 -0.84 -1.57
C TYR A 45 -5.97 -0.49 -3.05
N ALA A 46 -4.70 -0.48 -3.48
CA ALA A 46 -4.35 -0.25 -4.88
C ALA A 46 -4.95 -1.30 -5.82
N ALA A 47 -5.03 -2.56 -5.38
CA ALA A 47 -5.67 -3.66 -6.10
C ALA A 47 -7.21 -3.63 -6.06
N ARG A 48 -7.81 -2.70 -5.34
CA ARG A 48 -9.26 -2.55 -5.18
C ARG A 48 -9.94 -3.80 -4.60
N SER A 49 -9.33 -4.41 -3.59
CA SER A 49 -9.87 -5.58 -2.90
C SER A 49 -10.42 -5.22 -1.52
N PRO A 50 -11.72 -4.94 -1.37
CA PRO A 50 -12.31 -4.63 -0.07
C PRO A 50 -12.09 -5.74 0.97
N VAL A 51 -12.13 -6.99 0.57
CA VAL A 51 -11.91 -8.15 1.44
C VAL A 51 -10.52 -8.13 2.05
N LEU A 52 -9.49 -7.90 1.22
CA LEU A 52 -8.09 -7.83 1.69
C LEU A 52 -7.85 -6.55 2.51
N VAL A 53 -8.43 -5.43 2.11
CA VAL A 53 -8.33 -4.16 2.87
C VAL A 53 -8.85 -4.36 4.30
N GLU A 54 -10.04 -4.91 4.49
CA GLU A 54 -10.58 -5.14 5.81
C GLU A 54 -9.75 -6.16 6.62
N ALA A 55 -9.28 -7.23 5.98
CA ALA A 55 -8.43 -8.21 6.62
C ALA A 55 -7.11 -7.60 7.14
N PHE A 56 -6.39 -6.86 6.32
CA PHE A 56 -5.12 -6.24 6.72
C PHE A 56 -5.32 -5.10 7.73
N LYS A 57 -6.39 -4.31 7.62
CA LYS A 57 -6.73 -3.30 8.62
C LYS A 57 -6.86 -3.92 10.02
N SER A 58 -7.44 -5.11 10.13
CA SER A 58 -7.60 -5.80 11.41
C SER A 58 -6.28 -6.14 12.11
N GLY A 59 -5.19 -6.20 11.36
CA GLY A 59 -3.84 -6.47 11.87
C GLY A 59 -3.03 -5.22 12.23
N LEU A 60 -3.62 -4.02 12.14
CA LEU A 60 -2.93 -2.75 12.36
C LEU A 60 -3.68 -1.88 13.39
N SER A 61 -2.95 -0.96 14.04
CA SER A 61 -3.57 0.15 14.74
C SER A 61 -4.30 1.05 13.76
N GLU A 62 -5.28 1.82 14.24
CA GLU A 62 -6.00 2.79 13.40
C GLU A 62 -5.04 3.79 12.74
N GLY A 63 -4.04 4.27 13.50
CA GLY A 63 -3.05 5.21 12.98
C GLY A 63 -2.20 4.62 11.86
N ASP A 64 -1.68 3.40 12.03
CA ASP A 64 -0.91 2.71 10.99
C ASP A 64 -1.76 2.38 9.76
N ALA A 65 -3.00 1.95 9.97
CA ALA A 65 -3.92 1.68 8.86
C ALA A 65 -4.22 2.96 8.06
N ASN A 66 -4.49 4.07 8.73
CA ASN A 66 -4.71 5.37 8.08
C ASN A 66 -3.47 5.84 7.32
N ALA A 67 -2.28 5.67 7.89
CA ALA A 67 -1.02 6.00 7.22
C ALA A 67 -0.84 5.18 5.93
N ALA A 68 -1.06 3.86 6.00
CA ALA A 68 -0.94 2.96 4.85
C ALA A 68 -1.94 3.29 3.73
N LEU A 69 -3.20 3.56 4.07
CA LEU A 69 -4.23 3.94 3.11
C LEU A 69 -3.94 5.31 2.48
N THR A 70 -3.49 6.28 3.28
CA THR A 70 -3.09 7.60 2.80
C THR A 70 -1.90 7.48 1.84
N ALA A 71 -0.89 6.69 2.19
CA ALA A 71 0.26 6.44 1.33
C ALA A 71 -0.17 5.83 -0.01
N SER A 72 -1.04 4.81 0.01
CA SER A 72 -1.55 4.19 -1.22
C SER A 72 -2.28 5.20 -2.12
N ALA A 73 -3.14 6.04 -1.53
CA ALA A 73 -3.89 7.04 -2.28
C ALA A 73 -2.97 8.11 -2.90
N LEU A 74 -2.05 8.67 -2.11
CA LEU A 74 -1.16 9.75 -2.57
C LEU A 74 -0.11 9.24 -3.56
N MET A 75 0.51 8.09 -3.29
CA MET A 75 1.49 7.50 -4.19
C MET A 75 0.83 6.95 -5.46
N GLY A 76 -0.42 6.54 -5.39
CA GLY A 76 -1.21 6.19 -6.58
C GLY A 76 -1.35 7.34 -7.57
N MET A 77 -1.56 8.56 -7.08
CA MET A 77 -1.54 9.77 -7.92
C MET A 77 -0.13 10.04 -8.48
N ASN A 78 0.87 10.07 -7.61
CA ASN A 78 2.25 10.39 -8.00
C ASN A 78 2.81 9.37 -9.00
N ASN A 79 2.57 8.10 -8.78
CA ASN A 79 3.05 7.02 -9.64
C ASN A 79 2.34 6.98 -11.00
N THR A 80 1.22 7.67 -11.15
CA THR A 80 0.53 7.83 -12.43
C THR A 80 0.99 9.10 -13.15
N TRP A 81 0.96 10.25 -12.47
CA TRP A 81 1.23 11.54 -13.09
C TRP A 81 2.69 11.71 -13.52
N TYR A 82 3.64 11.49 -12.61
CA TYR A 82 5.05 11.75 -12.92
C TYR A 82 5.62 10.81 -13.98
N PRO A 83 5.37 9.50 -13.98
CA PRO A 83 5.76 8.64 -15.08
C PRO A 83 5.11 9.03 -16.41
N TYR A 84 3.85 9.47 -16.39
CA TYR A 84 3.17 9.97 -17.59
C TYR A 84 3.90 11.18 -18.18
N VAL A 85 4.22 12.18 -17.35
CA VAL A 85 4.97 13.37 -17.78
C VAL A 85 6.31 12.99 -18.40
N GLU A 86 7.04 12.05 -17.79
CA GLU A 86 8.31 11.55 -18.36
C GLU A 86 8.12 10.84 -19.69
N MET A 87 7.11 10.00 -19.83
CA MET A 87 6.85 9.23 -21.05
C MET A 87 6.44 10.12 -22.22
N THR A 88 5.77 11.25 -21.99
CA THR A 88 5.38 12.17 -23.07
C THR A 88 6.57 12.84 -23.73
N GLY A 89 7.68 13.03 -23.02
CA GLY A 89 8.83 13.81 -23.48
C GLY A 89 8.54 15.31 -23.68
N ASP A 90 7.37 15.80 -23.27
CA ASP A 90 6.97 17.20 -23.47
C ASP A 90 7.64 18.10 -22.43
N ALA A 91 8.52 19.00 -22.92
CA ALA A 91 9.23 19.94 -22.08
C ALA A 91 8.29 20.92 -21.34
N ASN A 92 7.14 21.26 -21.92
CA ASN A 92 6.16 22.14 -21.28
C ASN A 92 5.52 21.46 -20.06
N LEU A 93 5.19 20.15 -20.16
CA LEU A 93 4.68 19.40 -19.04
C LEU A 93 5.72 19.24 -17.93
N LYS A 94 6.98 18.96 -18.29
CA LYS A 94 8.09 18.84 -17.33
C LYS A 94 8.39 20.13 -16.59
N SER A 95 8.15 21.28 -17.19
CA SER A 95 8.41 22.60 -16.60
C SER A 95 7.28 23.11 -15.71
N LEU A 96 6.12 22.43 -15.67
CA LEU A 96 5.04 22.82 -14.79
C LEU A 96 5.46 22.69 -13.32
N PRO A 97 5.05 23.62 -12.46
CA PRO A 97 5.23 23.46 -11.03
C PRO A 97 4.43 22.26 -10.52
N ALA A 98 4.79 21.73 -9.35
CA ALA A 98 4.10 20.61 -8.74
C ALA A 98 2.59 20.83 -8.69
N GLN A 99 1.83 19.98 -9.37
CA GLN A 99 0.38 20.10 -9.52
C GLN A 99 -0.40 19.29 -8.48
N LEU A 100 0.21 18.22 -7.95
CA LEU A 100 -0.45 17.30 -7.04
C LEU A 100 -0.33 17.78 -5.59
N ARG A 101 -1.45 17.69 -4.88
CA ARG A 101 -1.51 18.04 -3.45
C ARG A 101 -1.21 16.82 -2.60
N MET A 102 -0.37 16.99 -1.60
CA MET A 102 0.03 15.96 -0.63
C MET A 102 -0.40 16.33 0.80
N ASN A 103 -1.45 17.14 0.95
CA ASN A 103 -1.86 17.69 2.24
C ASN A 103 -2.28 16.61 3.24
N ALA A 104 -2.84 15.50 2.78
CA ALA A 104 -3.24 14.39 3.64
C ALA A 104 -2.08 13.74 4.39
N TYR A 105 -0.85 13.84 3.89
CA TYR A 105 0.33 13.37 4.63
C TYR A 105 0.48 14.09 5.97
N ALA A 106 0.27 15.39 6.03
CA ALA A 106 0.41 16.18 7.25
C ALA A 106 -0.64 15.82 8.32
N THR A 107 -1.83 15.38 7.90
CA THR A 107 -2.96 15.09 8.79
C THR A 107 -3.16 13.59 9.07
N HIS A 108 -2.82 12.72 8.14
CA HIS A 108 -3.09 11.27 8.18
C HIS A 108 -1.86 10.41 7.88
N GLY A 109 -0.71 11.01 7.57
CA GLY A 109 0.53 10.29 7.32
C GLY A 109 1.01 9.47 8.52
N GLY A 110 0.98 10.07 9.71
CA GLY A 110 1.17 9.41 11.00
C GLY A 110 2.54 8.75 11.25
N VAL A 111 3.40 8.70 10.25
CA VAL A 111 4.69 8.01 10.27
C VAL A 111 5.77 8.87 9.61
N GLU A 112 7.04 8.52 9.85
CA GLU A 112 8.14 9.21 9.18
C GLU A 112 8.05 9.08 7.65
N LYS A 113 8.54 10.11 6.94
CA LYS A 113 8.49 10.18 5.48
C LYS A 113 9.07 8.93 4.80
N LYS A 114 10.22 8.46 5.25
CA LYS A 114 10.87 7.25 4.70
C LYS A 114 9.99 6.01 4.84
N ARG A 115 9.29 5.88 5.96
CA ARG A 115 8.38 4.76 6.21
C ARG A 115 7.10 4.88 5.39
N PHE A 116 6.62 6.11 5.19
CA PHE A 116 5.44 6.41 4.38
C PHE A 116 5.65 6.12 2.88
N GLU A 117 6.79 6.52 2.33
CA GLU A 117 7.20 6.27 0.94
C GLU A 117 7.50 4.80 0.66
#